data_72ca92faf15477cae212b0e12eb15e44
#
_entry.id   72ca92faf15477cae212b0e12eb15e44
#
_cell.length_a   1.000
_cell.length_b   1.000
_cell.length_c   1.000
_cell.angle_alpha   90.00
_cell.angle_beta   90.00
_cell.angle_gamma   90.00
#
_symmetry.space_group_name_H-M   'P 1'
#
loop_
_entity.id
_entity.type
_entity.pdbx_description
1 polymer ?
#
loop_
_entity_poly.entity_id
_entity_poly.type
_entity_poly.pdbx_seq_one_letter_code
_entity_poly.pdbx_strand_id
1 'polypeptide(L)'
;MSEKGMHRGPMRHGGGVPAEKARDFKGTVKKLIHYIGRFKVGIFIALIFTVGSTVFNIFGPKLLGNITSDIFAGMMDKVDGGLGIDFEAIGFTLLMLLGLYAISALFNWIQGFIMSTISQKIAYQMRKELSHKMHRLPMNYYDQRTYGEILSRITNDVDLLGQSLSQTITQLISSVAMIIGIFCMMMSISPLMTLIAVLILPVSGVLVMLIVSKSQRFFRKQQEYLGHVNGQVDVLCESAWKSQFLSGLMQPVMNFIGNIGYVAVAVVGGYLSIQGTIRVGDIQSFIQYVRQFTQPIGQMAQVS
;
A
#
# COMPACT_ATOMS: atom_id res chain seq x y z
N MET A 1 10.11 -22.74 -58.79
CA MET A 1 9.57 -23.00 -57.44
C MET A 1 10.21 -21.99 -56.49
N SER A 2 9.47 -20.98 -56.13
CA SER A 2 9.92 -19.81 -55.35
C SER A 2 9.29 -19.89 -53.98
N GLU A 3 10.09 -20.15 -52.94
CA GLU A 3 9.67 -20.11 -51.54
C GLU A 3 9.54 -18.65 -51.07
N LYS A 4 8.32 -18.22 -50.85
CA LYS A 4 8.02 -16.96 -50.18
C LYS A 4 8.28 -17.12 -48.68
N GLY A 5 9.38 -16.53 -48.18
CA GLY A 5 9.69 -16.39 -46.80
C GLY A 5 8.62 -15.56 -46.08
N MET A 6 7.97 -16.16 -45.08
CA MET A 6 6.99 -15.57 -44.21
C MET A 6 7.70 -14.67 -43.17
N HIS A 7 7.73 -13.37 -43.38
CA HIS A 7 8.20 -12.42 -42.38
C HIS A 7 7.27 -12.45 -41.16
N ARG A 8 7.70 -13.14 -40.09
CA ARG A 8 7.14 -12.98 -38.74
C ARG A 8 7.58 -11.63 -38.21
N GLY A 9 6.67 -10.68 -38.13
CA GLY A 9 6.86 -9.41 -37.46
C GLY A 9 7.18 -9.64 -35.96
N PRO A 10 8.02 -8.79 -35.33
CA PRO A 10 8.35 -8.95 -33.93
C PRO A 10 7.12 -8.76 -33.05
N MET A 11 6.82 -9.74 -32.20
CA MET A 11 5.82 -9.63 -31.13
C MET A 11 6.18 -8.42 -30.25
N ARG A 12 5.38 -7.38 -30.33
CA ARG A 12 5.42 -6.26 -29.39
C ARG A 12 5.04 -6.81 -28.01
N HIS A 13 6.04 -7.13 -27.20
CA HIS A 13 5.86 -7.26 -25.77
C HIS A 13 5.36 -5.91 -25.25
N GLY A 14 4.25 -5.92 -24.53
CA GLY A 14 3.63 -4.75 -23.96
C GLY A 14 4.56 -4.05 -22.94
N GLY A 15 5.44 -3.20 -23.45
CA GLY A 15 6.09 -2.17 -22.67
C GLY A 15 5.04 -1.13 -22.34
N GLY A 16 4.75 -0.92 -21.06
CA GLY A 16 3.80 0.08 -20.59
C GLY A 16 4.10 1.42 -21.25
N VAL A 17 3.09 1.94 -21.96
CA VAL A 17 3.13 3.31 -22.52
C VAL A 17 3.34 4.25 -21.35
N PRO A 18 4.31 5.20 -21.41
CA PRO A 18 4.49 6.19 -20.35
C PRO A 18 3.17 6.89 -20.08
N ALA A 19 2.76 6.94 -18.82
CA ALA A 19 1.54 7.64 -18.44
C ALA A 19 1.67 9.11 -18.88
N GLU A 20 0.96 9.48 -19.95
CA GLU A 20 0.86 10.86 -20.42
C GLU A 20 0.30 11.70 -19.27
N LYS A 21 1.06 12.70 -18.81
CA LYS A 21 0.58 13.60 -17.76
C LYS A 21 -0.75 14.18 -18.19
N ALA A 22 -1.78 13.99 -17.39
CA ALA A 22 -3.10 14.53 -17.67
C ALA A 22 -3.00 16.02 -17.94
N ARG A 23 -3.40 16.49 -19.11
CA ARG A 23 -3.38 17.91 -19.53
C ARG A 23 -4.13 18.83 -18.56
N ASP A 24 -5.16 18.30 -17.90
CA ASP A 24 -5.94 18.96 -16.84
C ASP A 24 -6.19 17.99 -15.69
N PHE A 25 -5.21 17.89 -14.79
CA PHE A 25 -5.29 17.02 -13.61
C PHE A 25 -6.46 17.42 -12.69
N LYS A 26 -6.64 18.73 -12.42
CA LYS A 26 -7.70 19.22 -11.52
C LYS A 26 -9.11 18.95 -12.08
N GLY A 27 -9.31 19.17 -13.36
CA GLY A 27 -10.59 18.89 -14.03
C GLY A 27 -10.91 17.39 -14.07
N THR A 28 -9.88 16.54 -14.29
CA THR A 28 -10.02 15.08 -14.28
C THR A 28 -10.39 14.57 -12.90
N VAL A 29 -9.69 15.00 -11.86
CA VAL A 29 -9.99 14.65 -10.46
C VAL A 29 -11.41 15.11 -10.06
N LYS A 30 -11.83 16.32 -10.46
CA LYS A 30 -13.17 16.83 -10.16
C LYS A 30 -14.27 15.96 -10.81
N LYS A 31 -14.06 15.55 -12.06
CA LYS A 31 -14.99 14.62 -12.75
C LYS A 31 -15.04 13.27 -12.05
N LEU A 32 -13.89 12.74 -11.65
CA LEU A 32 -13.78 11.48 -10.93
C LEU A 32 -14.53 11.52 -9.59
N ILE A 33 -14.34 12.58 -8.81
CA ILE A 33 -15.06 12.81 -7.54
C ILE A 33 -16.58 12.91 -7.80
N HIS A 34 -17.01 13.48 -8.92
CA HIS A 34 -18.42 13.54 -9.28
C HIS A 34 -19.01 12.15 -9.53
N TYR A 35 -18.31 11.25 -10.25
CA TYR A 35 -18.72 9.85 -10.43
C TYR A 35 -18.81 9.09 -9.10
N ILE A 36 -17.81 9.26 -8.26
CA ILE A 36 -17.73 8.65 -6.92
C ILE A 36 -18.86 9.17 -6.02
N GLY A 37 -19.17 10.47 -6.09
CA GLY A 37 -20.18 11.14 -5.27
C GLY A 37 -21.60 10.56 -5.42
N ARG A 38 -21.88 9.89 -6.55
CA ARG A 38 -23.16 9.19 -6.76
C ARG A 38 -23.31 7.97 -5.84
N PHE A 39 -22.21 7.38 -5.39
CA PHE A 39 -22.18 6.18 -4.53
C PHE A 39 -21.78 6.50 -3.08
N LYS A 40 -21.93 7.76 -2.64
CA LYS A 40 -21.51 8.25 -1.32
C LYS A 40 -21.97 7.39 -0.14
N VAL A 41 -23.18 6.84 -0.19
CA VAL A 41 -23.72 5.98 0.88
C VAL A 41 -22.95 4.66 0.94
N GLY A 42 -22.76 4.00 -0.19
CA GLY A 42 -22.00 2.73 -0.24
C GLY A 42 -20.52 2.92 0.17
N ILE A 43 -19.91 4.03 -0.25
CA ILE A 43 -18.54 4.38 0.16
C ILE A 43 -18.47 4.65 1.65
N PHE A 44 -19.46 5.35 2.22
CA PHE A 44 -19.51 5.62 3.66
C PHE A 44 -19.66 4.31 4.46
N ILE A 45 -20.49 3.38 4.01
CA ILE A 45 -20.61 2.05 4.64
C ILE A 45 -19.28 1.28 4.52
N ALA A 46 -18.67 1.25 3.34
CA ALA A 46 -17.36 0.62 3.14
C ALA A 46 -16.28 1.25 4.05
N LEU A 47 -16.31 2.57 4.26
CA LEU A 47 -15.42 3.28 5.17
C LEU A 47 -15.59 2.79 6.61
N ILE A 48 -16.81 2.64 7.09
CA ILE A 48 -17.08 2.11 8.45
C ILE A 48 -16.46 0.72 8.62
N PHE A 49 -16.68 -0.18 7.65
CA PHE A 49 -16.12 -1.53 7.70
C PHE A 49 -14.59 -1.53 7.58
N THR A 50 -14.00 -0.65 6.76
CA THR A 50 -12.54 -0.50 6.65
C THR A 50 -11.94 -0.03 7.98
N VAL A 51 -12.50 1.01 8.58
CA VAL A 51 -12.03 1.52 9.88
C VAL A 51 -12.22 0.47 10.97
N GLY A 52 -13.36 -0.19 11.03
CA GLY A 52 -13.63 -1.26 11.98
C GLY A 52 -12.63 -2.42 11.86
N SER A 53 -12.39 -2.92 10.66
CA SER A 53 -11.38 -3.94 10.41
C SER A 53 -9.98 -3.49 10.82
N THR A 54 -9.61 -2.24 10.49
CA THR A 54 -8.30 -1.67 10.86
C THR A 54 -8.15 -1.57 12.38
N VAL A 55 -9.18 -1.14 13.10
CA VAL A 55 -9.18 -1.09 14.56
C VAL A 55 -8.92 -2.48 15.16
N PHE A 56 -9.63 -3.52 14.70
CA PHE A 56 -9.40 -4.89 15.18
C PHE A 56 -7.96 -5.36 14.91
N ASN A 57 -7.38 -5.03 13.75
CA ASN A 57 -6.00 -5.36 13.44
C ASN A 57 -4.98 -4.64 14.36
N ILE A 58 -5.29 -3.41 14.78
CA ILE A 58 -4.41 -2.63 15.67
C ILE A 58 -4.35 -3.22 17.09
N PHE A 59 -5.42 -3.88 17.56
CA PHE A 59 -5.41 -4.53 18.86
C PHE A 59 -4.60 -5.83 18.90
N GLY A 60 -4.38 -6.48 17.76
CA GLY A 60 -3.65 -7.75 17.68
C GLY A 60 -2.26 -7.72 18.33
N PRO A 61 -1.37 -6.78 17.97
CA PRO A 61 -0.05 -6.65 18.59
C PRO A 61 -0.10 -6.47 20.11
N LYS A 62 -1.08 -5.74 20.65
CA LYS A 62 -1.23 -5.53 22.09
C LYS A 62 -1.60 -6.82 22.82
N LEU A 63 -2.51 -7.61 22.27
CA LEU A 63 -2.88 -8.91 22.84
C LEU A 63 -1.71 -9.90 22.80
N LEU A 64 -0.97 -9.95 21.68
CA LEU A 64 0.23 -10.77 21.58
C LEU A 64 1.30 -10.34 22.58
N GLY A 65 1.46 -9.04 22.81
CA GLY A 65 2.36 -8.52 23.85
C GLY A 65 1.91 -8.92 25.26
N ASN A 66 0.60 -8.89 25.55
CA ASN A 66 0.12 -9.37 26.84
C ASN A 66 0.46 -10.85 27.05
N ILE A 67 0.22 -11.71 26.05
CA ILE A 67 0.60 -13.13 26.11
C ILE A 67 2.10 -13.29 26.41
N THR A 68 2.95 -12.51 25.72
CA THR A 68 4.39 -12.54 25.95
C THR A 68 4.77 -12.12 27.39
N SER A 69 4.09 -11.10 27.93
CA SER A 69 4.28 -10.69 29.32
C SER A 69 3.84 -11.77 30.32
N ASP A 70 2.71 -12.42 30.06
CA ASP A 70 2.16 -13.46 30.91
C ASP A 70 3.04 -14.71 30.92
N ILE A 71 3.58 -15.09 29.75
CA ILE A 71 4.59 -16.17 29.67
C ILE A 71 5.84 -15.82 30.46
N PHE A 72 6.37 -14.59 30.30
CA PHE A 72 7.56 -14.15 31.01
C PHE A 72 7.34 -14.13 32.52
N ALA A 73 6.20 -13.57 32.97
CA ALA A 73 5.83 -13.55 34.39
C ALA A 73 5.70 -14.96 34.96
N GLY A 74 5.03 -15.87 34.24
CA GLY A 74 4.87 -17.26 34.68
C GLY A 74 6.21 -18.04 34.71
N MET A 75 7.16 -17.70 33.83
CA MET A 75 8.50 -18.29 33.89
C MET A 75 9.26 -17.80 35.13
N MET A 76 9.17 -16.51 35.48
CA MET A 76 9.79 -15.98 36.70
C MET A 76 9.14 -16.54 37.95
N ASP A 77 7.81 -16.62 38.01
CA ASP A 77 7.05 -17.24 39.10
C ASP A 77 7.51 -18.69 39.34
N LYS A 78 7.76 -19.45 38.29
CA LYS A 78 8.27 -20.82 38.39
C LYS A 78 9.67 -20.89 38.95
N VAL A 79 10.53 -19.92 38.63
CA VAL A 79 11.91 -19.81 39.21
C VAL A 79 11.84 -19.52 40.71
N ASP A 80 10.86 -18.72 41.14
CA ASP A 80 10.62 -18.36 42.54
C ASP A 80 9.84 -19.44 43.31
N GLY A 81 9.51 -20.57 42.67
CA GLY A 81 8.84 -21.73 43.31
C GLY A 81 7.29 -21.67 43.25
N GLY A 82 6.71 -20.79 42.43
CA GLY A 82 5.27 -20.69 42.22
C GLY A 82 4.70 -21.68 41.21
N LEU A 83 3.42 -21.50 40.85
CA LEU A 83 2.68 -22.40 39.95
C LEU A 83 3.18 -22.33 38.48
N GLY A 84 3.86 -21.27 38.09
CA GLY A 84 4.43 -21.12 36.76
C GLY A 84 3.42 -20.51 35.74
N ILE A 85 3.51 -20.95 34.48
CA ILE A 85 2.74 -20.35 33.36
C ILE A 85 1.28 -20.78 33.43
N ASP A 86 0.36 -19.82 33.42
CA ASP A 86 -1.08 -20.04 33.30
C ASP A 86 -1.46 -20.24 31.83
N PHE A 87 -1.48 -21.50 31.39
CA PHE A 87 -1.87 -21.86 30.02
C PHE A 87 -3.36 -21.64 29.72
N GLU A 88 -4.22 -21.64 30.73
CA GLU A 88 -5.67 -21.41 30.55
C GLU A 88 -5.93 -19.93 30.20
N ALA A 89 -5.35 -19.00 30.93
CA ALA A 89 -5.41 -17.57 30.65
C ALA A 89 -4.83 -17.22 29.27
N ILE A 90 -3.70 -17.82 28.92
CA ILE A 90 -3.06 -17.66 27.61
C ILE A 90 -3.98 -18.22 26.51
N GLY A 91 -4.56 -19.41 26.70
CA GLY A 91 -5.48 -20.04 25.77
C GLY A 91 -6.72 -19.17 25.51
N PHE A 92 -7.28 -18.57 26.55
CA PHE A 92 -8.40 -17.64 26.43
C PHE A 92 -8.03 -16.38 25.62
N THR A 93 -6.86 -15.81 25.89
CA THR A 93 -6.37 -14.62 25.13
C THR A 93 -6.12 -14.95 23.67
N LEU A 94 -5.62 -16.16 23.36
CA LEU A 94 -5.44 -16.63 21.98
C LEU A 94 -6.78 -16.82 21.26
N LEU A 95 -7.79 -17.38 21.93
CA LEU A 95 -9.15 -17.51 21.39
C LEU A 95 -9.77 -16.13 21.12
N MET A 96 -9.59 -15.18 22.03
CA MET A 96 -10.03 -13.81 21.84
C MET A 96 -9.34 -13.15 20.63
N LEU A 97 -8.04 -13.37 20.46
CA LEU A 97 -7.27 -12.87 19.32
C LEU A 97 -7.76 -13.49 18.00
N LEU A 98 -8.03 -14.81 18.00
CA LEU A 98 -8.60 -15.50 16.84
C LEU A 98 -9.97 -14.89 16.47
N GLY A 99 -10.84 -14.66 17.47
CA GLY A 99 -12.13 -14.01 17.29
C GLY A 99 -12.02 -12.62 16.68
N LEU A 100 -11.08 -11.80 17.19
CA LEU A 100 -10.80 -10.45 16.63
C LEU A 100 -10.37 -10.51 15.17
N TYR A 101 -9.47 -11.43 14.82
CA TYR A 101 -9.03 -11.57 13.43
C TYR A 101 -10.14 -12.12 12.53
N ALA A 102 -10.99 -13.03 13.03
CA ALA A 102 -12.14 -13.51 12.28
C ALA A 102 -13.15 -12.38 11.98
N ILE A 103 -13.45 -11.54 12.97
CA ILE A 103 -14.32 -10.36 12.80
C ILE A 103 -13.68 -9.37 11.82
N SER A 104 -12.37 -9.10 11.95
CA SER A 104 -11.63 -8.23 11.02
C SER A 104 -11.70 -8.77 9.60
N ALA A 105 -11.51 -10.07 9.39
CA ALA A 105 -11.60 -10.71 8.09
C ALA A 105 -13.01 -10.58 7.49
N LEU A 106 -14.05 -10.77 8.32
CA LEU A 106 -15.44 -10.58 7.90
C LEU A 106 -15.70 -9.13 7.46
N PHE A 107 -15.20 -8.15 8.21
CA PHE A 107 -15.34 -6.73 7.87
C PHE A 107 -14.62 -6.40 6.56
N ASN A 108 -13.40 -6.92 6.35
CA ASN A 108 -12.67 -6.77 5.11
C ASN A 108 -13.41 -7.40 3.93
N TRP A 109 -14.00 -8.58 4.13
CA TRP A 109 -14.78 -9.26 3.10
C TRP A 109 -16.01 -8.45 2.69
N ILE A 110 -16.80 -7.97 3.66
CA ILE A 110 -17.98 -7.13 3.42
C ILE A 110 -17.57 -5.84 2.69
N GLN A 111 -16.53 -5.16 3.16
CA GLN A 111 -15.99 -3.95 2.55
C GLN A 111 -15.55 -4.21 1.11
N GLY A 112 -14.82 -5.28 0.85
CA GLY A 112 -14.36 -5.67 -0.48
C GLY A 112 -15.53 -5.93 -1.44
N PHE A 113 -16.58 -6.60 -0.97
CA PHE A 113 -17.80 -6.83 -1.75
C PHE A 113 -18.50 -5.53 -2.12
N ILE A 114 -18.66 -4.61 -1.17
CA ILE A 114 -19.26 -3.29 -1.39
C ILE A 114 -18.44 -2.51 -2.41
N MET A 115 -17.11 -2.41 -2.24
CA MET A 115 -16.23 -1.66 -3.11
C MET A 115 -16.15 -2.25 -4.52
N SER A 116 -16.12 -3.58 -4.65
CA SER A 116 -16.20 -4.26 -5.94
C SER A 116 -17.52 -3.93 -6.67
N THR A 117 -18.65 -3.96 -5.96
CA THR A 117 -19.96 -3.61 -6.52
C THR A 117 -19.99 -2.16 -7.00
N ILE A 118 -19.44 -1.22 -6.23
CA ILE A 118 -19.34 0.20 -6.60
C ILE A 118 -18.46 0.36 -7.84
N SER A 119 -17.29 -0.28 -7.87
CA SER A 119 -16.36 -0.27 -9.00
C SER A 119 -17.03 -0.72 -10.30
N GLN A 120 -17.77 -1.85 -10.26
CA GLN A 120 -18.50 -2.36 -11.42
C GLN A 120 -19.62 -1.41 -11.88
N LYS A 121 -20.32 -0.78 -10.95
CA LYS A 121 -21.35 0.23 -11.30
C LYS A 121 -20.76 1.49 -11.93
N ILE A 122 -19.60 1.94 -11.44
CA ILE A 122 -18.85 3.07 -12.02
C ILE A 122 -18.40 2.69 -13.44
N ALA A 123 -17.78 1.53 -13.63
CA ALA A 123 -17.34 1.05 -14.93
C ALA A 123 -18.51 0.92 -15.93
N TYR A 124 -19.63 0.36 -15.50
CA TYR A 124 -20.86 0.28 -16.31
C TYR A 124 -21.34 1.67 -16.76
N GLN A 125 -21.38 2.63 -15.84
CA GLN A 125 -21.82 3.99 -16.14
C GLN A 125 -20.88 4.70 -17.11
N MET A 126 -19.56 4.57 -16.89
CA MET A 126 -18.54 5.13 -17.79
C MET A 126 -18.67 4.54 -19.20
N ARG A 127 -18.83 3.22 -19.32
CA ARG A 127 -19.04 2.55 -20.61
C ARG A 127 -20.30 3.04 -21.32
N LYS A 128 -21.40 3.19 -20.59
CA LYS A 128 -22.66 3.72 -21.13
C LYS A 128 -22.48 5.14 -21.68
N GLU A 129 -21.83 6.02 -20.93
CA GLU A 129 -21.59 7.40 -21.36
C GLU A 129 -20.60 7.48 -22.54
N LEU A 130 -19.54 6.65 -22.53
CA LEU A 130 -18.62 6.55 -23.65
C LEU A 130 -19.30 6.04 -24.91
N SER A 131 -20.13 5.00 -24.82
CA SER A 131 -20.92 4.48 -25.95
C SER A 131 -21.83 5.55 -26.53
N HIS A 132 -22.61 6.26 -25.70
CA HIS A 132 -23.42 7.36 -26.15
C HIS A 132 -22.62 8.50 -26.79
N LYS A 133 -21.45 8.80 -26.28
CA LYS A 133 -20.57 9.84 -26.84
C LYS A 133 -20.00 9.40 -28.19
N MET A 134 -19.66 8.14 -28.34
CA MET A 134 -19.18 7.58 -29.62
C MET A 134 -20.19 7.75 -30.73
N HIS A 135 -21.47 7.47 -30.50
CA HIS A 135 -22.51 7.68 -31.52
C HIS A 135 -22.66 9.14 -32.01
N ARG A 136 -22.05 10.10 -31.29
CA ARG A 136 -22.10 11.54 -31.63
C ARG A 136 -20.80 12.08 -32.16
N LEU A 137 -19.76 11.25 -32.28
CA LEU A 137 -18.45 11.69 -32.78
C LEU A 137 -18.48 11.76 -34.30
N PRO A 138 -17.81 12.78 -34.92
CA PRO A 138 -17.71 12.90 -36.38
C PRO A 138 -16.84 11.76 -36.96
N MET A 139 -17.10 11.36 -38.21
CA MET A 139 -16.37 10.28 -38.90
C MET A 139 -14.84 10.50 -38.91
N ASN A 140 -14.39 11.74 -39.04
CA ASN A 140 -12.97 12.09 -38.99
C ASN A 140 -12.26 11.59 -37.71
N TYR A 141 -12.96 11.38 -36.59
CA TYR A 141 -12.38 10.81 -35.38
C TYR A 141 -12.05 9.32 -35.56
N TYR A 142 -12.88 8.59 -36.31
CA TYR A 142 -12.71 7.17 -36.59
C TYR A 142 -11.66 6.92 -37.68
N ASP A 143 -11.49 7.83 -38.61
CA ASP A 143 -10.48 7.75 -39.68
C ASP A 143 -9.04 7.86 -39.12
N GLN A 144 -8.89 8.56 -37.99
CA GLN A 144 -7.59 8.79 -37.36
C GLN A 144 -7.17 7.71 -36.33
N ARG A 145 -8.04 6.75 -36.03
CA ARG A 145 -7.83 5.75 -34.95
C ARG A 145 -8.29 4.36 -35.39
N THR A 146 -7.57 3.34 -34.90
CA THR A 146 -8.00 1.97 -35.16
C THR A 146 -9.19 1.57 -34.29
N TYR A 147 -10.09 0.77 -34.84
CA TYR A 147 -11.25 0.24 -34.09
C TYR A 147 -10.82 -0.48 -32.80
N GLY A 148 -9.69 -1.23 -32.85
CA GLY A 148 -9.12 -1.91 -31.70
C GLY A 148 -8.68 -0.95 -30.59
N GLU A 149 -8.11 0.23 -30.91
CA GLU A 149 -7.74 1.24 -29.91
C GLU A 149 -8.97 1.79 -29.19
N ILE A 150 -10.02 2.10 -29.94
CA ILE A 150 -11.27 2.61 -29.37
C ILE A 150 -11.94 1.58 -28.46
N LEU A 151 -12.00 0.32 -28.91
CA LEU A 151 -12.56 -0.77 -28.12
C LEU A 151 -11.76 -1.03 -26.85
N SER A 152 -10.42 -1.02 -26.92
CA SER A 152 -9.53 -1.18 -25.77
C SER A 152 -9.77 -0.10 -24.71
N ARG A 153 -9.98 1.15 -25.12
CA ARG A 153 -10.29 2.25 -24.18
C ARG A 153 -11.62 2.06 -23.44
N ILE A 154 -12.63 1.53 -24.13
CA ILE A 154 -13.97 1.32 -23.54
C ILE A 154 -13.98 0.11 -22.60
N THR A 155 -13.19 -0.92 -22.91
CA THR A 155 -13.15 -2.15 -22.13
C THR A 155 -12.05 -2.09 -21.07
N ASN A 156 -10.80 -2.07 -21.49
CA ASN A 156 -9.66 -2.24 -20.59
C ASN A 156 -9.38 -1.01 -19.73
N ASP A 157 -9.39 0.21 -20.32
CA ASP A 157 -9.06 1.42 -19.57
C ASP A 157 -10.15 1.74 -18.54
N VAL A 158 -11.41 1.50 -18.87
CA VAL A 158 -12.51 1.72 -17.93
C VAL A 158 -12.47 0.73 -16.77
N ASP A 159 -12.15 -0.55 -17.03
CA ASP A 159 -12.00 -1.55 -15.97
C ASP A 159 -10.80 -1.23 -15.05
N LEU A 160 -9.68 -0.85 -15.66
CA LEU A 160 -8.50 -0.44 -14.92
C LEU A 160 -8.78 0.77 -14.02
N LEU A 161 -9.49 1.78 -14.54
CA LEU A 161 -9.91 2.94 -13.74
C LEU A 161 -10.82 2.54 -12.58
N GLY A 162 -11.83 1.70 -12.82
CA GLY A 162 -12.73 1.23 -11.76
C GLY A 162 -12.02 0.49 -10.65
N GLN A 163 -11.13 -0.44 -11.01
CA GLN A 163 -10.34 -1.21 -10.06
C GLN A 163 -9.35 -0.33 -9.28
N SER A 164 -8.59 0.51 -9.98
CA SER A 164 -7.60 1.41 -9.37
C SER A 164 -8.24 2.38 -8.40
N LEU A 165 -9.40 2.94 -8.73
CA LEU A 165 -10.16 3.83 -7.86
C LEU A 165 -10.60 3.12 -6.57
N SER A 166 -11.21 1.96 -6.71
CA SER A 166 -11.68 1.16 -5.58
C SER A 166 -10.52 0.82 -4.63
N GLN A 167 -9.42 0.33 -5.19
CA GLN A 167 -8.23 -0.04 -4.43
C GLN A 167 -7.58 1.17 -3.76
N THR A 168 -7.40 2.27 -4.48
CA THR A 168 -6.76 3.48 -3.95
C THR A 168 -7.57 4.11 -2.82
N ILE A 169 -8.90 4.21 -2.96
CA ILE A 169 -9.77 4.75 -1.92
C ILE A 169 -9.68 3.91 -0.65
N THR A 170 -9.83 2.58 -0.79
CA THR A 170 -9.71 1.65 0.34
C THR A 170 -8.35 1.78 1.03
N GLN A 171 -7.26 1.79 0.25
CA GLN A 171 -5.91 1.90 0.76
C GLN A 171 -5.67 3.20 1.51
N LEU A 172 -6.13 4.34 0.98
CA LEU A 172 -6.00 5.64 1.64
C LEU A 172 -6.72 5.66 2.99
N ILE A 173 -7.97 5.20 3.02
CA ILE A 173 -8.78 5.16 4.25
C ILE A 173 -8.12 4.25 5.29
N SER A 174 -7.75 3.04 4.90
CA SER A 174 -7.08 2.08 5.77
C SER A 174 -5.75 2.64 6.31
N SER A 175 -4.94 3.25 5.46
CA SER A 175 -3.65 3.84 5.85
C SER A 175 -3.81 4.97 6.85
N VAL A 176 -4.77 5.88 6.63
CA VAL A 176 -5.04 6.98 7.57
C VAL A 176 -5.54 6.44 8.92
N ALA A 177 -6.50 5.52 8.90
CA ALA A 177 -7.02 4.89 10.11
C ALA A 177 -5.92 4.13 10.87
N MET A 178 -5.06 3.40 10.16
CA MET A 178 -3.94 2.67 10.72
C MET A 178 -2.92 3.59 11.36
N ILE A 179 -2.49 4.66 10.68
CA ILE A 179 -1.52 5.63 11.22
C ILE A 179 -2.05 6.27 12.50
N ILE A 180 -3.30 6.75 12.49
CA ILE A 180 -3.91 7.38 13.67
C ILE A 180 -4.05 6.36 14.81
N GLY A 181 -4.58 5.18 14.53
CA GLY A 181 -4.84 4.18 15.56
C GLY A 181 -3.55 3.63 16.17
N ILE A 182 -2.53 3.33 15.34
CA ILE A 182 -1.22 2.88 15.84
C ILE A 182 -0.56 3.99 16.66
N PHE A 183 -0.59 5.24 16.21
CA PHE A 183 -0.04 6.35 16.97
C PHE A 183 -0.69 6.46 18.36
N CYS A 184 -2.02 6.36 18.46
CA CYS A 184 -2.73 6.34 19.73
C CYS A 184 -2.30 5.18 20.63
N MET A 185 -2.16 3.98 20.07
CA MET A 185 -1.71 2.79 20.81
C MET A 185 -0.27 2.93 21.31
N MET A 186 0.63 3.44 20.47
CA MET A 186 2.03 3.69 20.85
C MET A 186 2.12 4.72 21.98
N MET A 187 1.37 5.82 21.89
CA MET A 187 1.28 6.84 22.96
C MET A 187 0.76 6.27 24.27
N SER A 188 -0.17 5.32 24.22
CA SER A 188 -0.71 4.66 25.42
C SER A 188 0.28 3.73 26.12
N ILE A 189 1.26 3.19 25.40
CA ILE A 189 2.29 2.29 25.94
C ILE A 189 3.43 3.12 26.53
N SER A 190 4.06 3.97 25.70
CA SER A 190 5.19 4.79 26.13
C SER A 190 5.35 6.01 25.21
N PRO A 191 5.13 7.23 25.72
CA PRO A 191 5.36 8.46 24.95
C PRO A 191 6.82 8.62 24.49
N LEU A 192 7.79 8.18 25.32
CA LEU A 192 9.20 8.28 25.00
C LEU A 192 9.55 7.38 23.78
N MET A 193 9.12 6.13 23.80
CA MET A 193 9.34 5.21 22.68
C MET A 193 8.60 5.70 21.41
N THR A 194 7.41 6.29 21.57
CA THR A 194 6.66 6.89 20.45
C THR A 194 7.41 8.06 19.82
N LEU A 195 8.03 8.91 20.62
CA LEU A 195 8.86 10.00 20.12
C LEU A 195 10.03 9.48 19.27
N ILE A 196 10.72 8.44 19.74
CA ILE A 196 11.81 7.80 19.00
C ILE A 196 11.31 7.23 17.67
N ALA A 197 10.18 6.51 17.68
CA ALA A 197 9.60 5.95 16.47
C ALA A 197 9.17 7.03 15.47
N VAL A 198 8.59 8.13 15.95
CA VAL A 198 8.19 9.26 15.09
C VAL A 198 9.41 9.96 14.48
N LEU A 199 10.54 10.05 15.19
CA LEU A 199 11.78 10.63 14.67
C LEU A 199 12.39 9.80 13.50
N ILE A 200 12.07 8.52 13.41
CA ILE A 200 12.48 7.67 12.28
C ILE A 200 11.78 8.09 10.97
N LEU A 201 10.56 8.63 11.05
CA LEU A 201 9.79 9.01 9.86
C LEU A 201 10.46 10.10 9.00
N PRO A 202 10.88 11.24 9.54
CA PRO A 202 11.56 12.24 8.72
C PRO A 202 12.87 11.70 8.14
N VAL A 203 13.59 10.86 8.87
CA VAL A 203 14.83 10.23 8.36
C VAL A 203 14.50 9.32 7.17
N SER A 204 13.48 8.47 7.30
CA SER A 204 13.03 7.61 6.20
C SER A 204 12.51 8.42 5.02
N GLY A 205 11.72 9.47 5.28
CA GLY A 205 11.19 10.36 4.25
C GLY A 205 12.28 11.06 3.42
N VAL A 206 13.31 11.58 4.08
CA VAL A 206 14.46 12.20 3.41
C VAL A 206 15.21 11.19 2.54
N LEU A 207 15.48 9.98 3.06
CA LEU A 207 16.17 8.94 2.31
C LEU A 207 15.35 8.48 1.09
N VAL A 208 14.05 8.27 1.26
CA VAL A 208 13.14 7.95 0.15
C VAL A 208 13.15 9.06 -0.90
N MET A 209 13.02 10.33 -0.47
CA MET A 209 13.01 11.48 -1.37
C MET A 209 14.32 11.58 -2.17
N LEU A 210 15.47 11.31 -1.55
CA LEU A 210 16.76 11.30 -2.23
C LEU A 210 16.85 10.20 -3.29
N ILE A 211 16.39 8.99 -2.96
CA ILE A 211 16.38 7.84 -3.88
C ILE A 211 15.43 8.11 -5.05
N VAL A 212 14.19 8.53 -4.77
CA VAL A 212 13.17 8.82 -5.79
C VAL A 212 13.63 9.95 -6.71
N SER A 213 14.13 11.05 -6.16
CA SER A 213 14.63 12.18 -6.96
C SER A 213 15.76 11.77 -7.91
N LYS A 214 16.68 10.94 -7.42
CA LYS A 214 17.78 10.42 -8.24
C LYS A 214 17.30 9.41 -9.29
N SER A 215 16.39 8.51 -8.92
CA SER A 215 15.79 7.54 -9.82
C SER A 215 14.99 8.20 -10.95
N GLN A 216 14.13 9.18 -10.64
CA GLN A 216 13.35 9.92 -11.64
C GLN A 216 14.20 10.66 -12.67
N ARG A 217 15.40 11.10 -12.29
CA ARG A 217 16.35 11.73 -13.23
C ARG A 217 16.82 10.73 -14.29
N PHE A 218 17.07 9.47 -13.90
CA PHE A 218 17.46 8.41 -14.84
C PHE A 218 16.27 7.92 -15.67
N PHE A 219 15.08 7.80 -15.10
CA PHE A 219 13.87 7.48 -15.87
C PHE A 219 13.57 8.52 -16.96
N ARG A 220 13.71 9.81 -16.67
CA ARG A 220 13.54 10.88 -17.68
C ARG A 220 14.54 10.75 -18.80
N LYS A 221 15.81 10.49 -18.50
CA LYS A 221 16.84 10.26 -19.53
C LYS A 221 16.50 9.02 -20.37
N GLN A 222 16.08 7.92 -19.75
CA GLN A 222 15.66 6.72 -20.46
C GLN A 222 14.51 6.99 -21.44
N GLN A 223 13.50 7.78 -21.06
CA GLN A 223 12.38 8.16 -21.92
C GLN A 223 12.83 9.08 -23.07
N GLU A 224 13.73 10.01 -22.82
CA GLU A 224 14.29 10.91 -23.84
C GLU A 224 15.06 10.10 -24.90
N TYR A 225 15.87 9.13 -24.50
CA TYR A 225 16.60 8.27 -25.42
C TYR A 225 15.71 7.26 -26.17
N LEU A 226 14.60 6.80 -25.59
CA LEU A 226 13.63 5.97 -26.30
C LEU A 226 12.95 6.71 -27.46
N GLY A 227 12.86 8.05 -27.40
CA GLY A 227 12.35 8.89 -28.49
C GLY A 227 13.30 9.00 -29.70
N HIS A 228 14.59 8.66 -29.55
CA HIS A 228 15.63 8.77 -30.57
C HIS A 228 16.21 7.39 -30.91
N VAL A 229 15.48 6.61 -31.71
CA VAL A 229 15.69 5.18 -31.95
C VAL A 229 16.97 4.79 -32.71
N ASN A 230 17.82 5.70 -33.15
CA ASN A 230 19.00 5.37 -33.92
C ASN A 230 20.30 5.71 -33.18
N GLY A 231 20.96 4.71 -32.63
CA GLY A 231 22.39 4.72 -32.32
C GLY A 231 22.82 4.81 -30.86
N GLN A 232 21.91 4.75 -29.86
CA GLN A 232 22.28 4.89 -28.44
C GLN A 232 21.76 3.77 -27.53
N VAL A 233 21.81 2.53 -27.99
CA VAL A 233 21.38 1.35 -27.23
C VAL A 233 22.17 1.21 -25.91
N ASP A 234 23.47 1.51 -25.92
CA ASP A 234 24.32 1.40 -24.73
C ASP A 234 23.93 2.42 -23.66
N VAL A 235 23.67 3.68 -24.05
CA VAL A 235 23.22 4.73 -23.11
C VAL A 235 21.83 4.43 -22.55
N LEU A 236 20.96 3.87 -23.38
CA LEU A 236 19.63 3.42 -22.96
C LEU A 236 19.75 2.27 -21.95
N CYS A 237 20.59 1.28 -22.23
CA CYS A 237 20.83 0.13 -21.38
C CYS A 237 21.42 0.56 -20.01
N GLU A 238 22.40 1.45 -20.02
CA GLU A 238 22.99 2.00 -18.79
C GLU A 238 22.00 2.82 -17.97
N SER A 239 21.19 3.66 -18.62
CA SER A 239 20.16 4.46 -17.93
C SER A 239 19.06 3.59 -17.37
N ALA A 240 18.61 2.56 -18.10
CA ALA A 240 17.63 1.58 -17.65
C ALA A 240 18.17 0.79 -16.45
N TRP A 241 19.42 0.31 -16.53
CA TRP A 241 20.05 -0.42 -15.41
C TRP A 241 20.15 0.44 -14.15
N LYS A 242 20.64 1.68 -14.26
CA LYS A 242 20.73 2.62 -13.12
C LYS A 242 19.37 2.93 -12.51
N SER A 243 18.37 3.13 -13.35
CA SER A 243 16.99 3.36 -12.93
C SER A 243 16.43 2.18 -12.17
N GLN A 244 16.57 0.96 -12.74
CA GLN A 244 16.10 -0.28 -12.13
C GLN A 244 16.84 -0.60 -10.83
N PHE A 245 18.16 -0.38 -10.80
CA PHE A 245 18.97 -0.57 -9.60
C PHE A 245 18.55 0.36 -8.46
N LEU A 246 18.38 1.66 -8.74
CA LEU A 246 17.95 2.65 -7.73
C LEU A 246 16.53 2.34 -7.22
N SER A 247 15.62 1.97 -8.11
CA SER A 247 14.27 1.56 -7.72
C SER A 247 14.30 0.28 -6.88
N GLY A 248 15.15 -0.68 -7.23
CA GLY A 248 15.35 -1.92 -6.47
C GLY A 248 15.97 -1.71 -5.09
N LEU A 249 16.76 -0.65 -4.89
CA LEU A 249 17.33 -0.29 -3.58
C LEU A 249 16.30 0.25 -2.59
N MET A 250 15.13 0.72 -3.07
CA MET A 250 14.14 1.35 -2.21
C MET A 250 13.67 0.42 -1.09
N GLN A 251 13.32 -0.82 -1.42
CA GLN A 251 12.86 -1.80 -0.43
C GLN A 251 13.94 -2.19 0.59
N PRO A 252 15.17 -2.55 0.20
CA PRO A 252 16.25 -2.80 1.15
C PRO A 252 16.56 -1.63 2.08
N VAL A 253 16.54 -0.40 1.57
CA VAL A 253 16.78 0.80 2.38
C VAL A 253 15.66 1.02 3.38
N MET A 254 14.40 0.85 2.98
CA MET A 254 13.26 0.95 3.89
C MET A 254 13.31 -0.12 4.98
N ASN A 255 13.70 -1.35 4.63
CA ASN A 255 13.89 -2.42 5.60
C ASN A 255 15.05 -2.12 6.57
N PHE A 256 16.15 -1.54 6.08
CA PHE A 256 17.27 -1.14 6.92
C PHE A 256 16.88 -0.06 7.93
N ILE A 257 16.15 0.96 7.51
CA ILE A 257 15.61 2.01 8.39
C ILE A 257 14.67 1.41 9.44
N GLY A 258 13.75 0.53 9.00
CA GLY A 258 12.85 -0.18 9.91
C GLY A 258 13.61 -1.01 10.96
N ASN A 259 14.72 -1.65 10.57
CA ASN A 259 15.56 -2.43 11.48
C ASN A 259 16.34 -1.54 12.46
N ILE A 260 16.82 -0.35 12.06
CA ILE A 260 17.38 0.63 12.99
C ILE A 260 16.35 1.04 14.03
N GLY A 261 15.11 1.32 13.58
CA GLY A 261 13.99 1.60 14.49
C GLY A 261 13.70 0.46 15.45
N TYR A 262 13.73 -0.77 14.96
CA TYR A 262 13.60 -1.98 15.78
C TYR A 262 14.69 -2.03 16.89
N VAL A 263 15.95 -1.83 16.53
CA VAL A 263 17.08 -1.85 17.50
C VAL A 263 16.91 -0.74 18.55
N ALA A 264 16.59 0.48 18.12
CA ALA A 264 16.36 1.60 19.05
C ALA A 264 15.21 1.30 20.03
N VAL A 265 14.10 0.78 19.54
CA VAL A 265 12.95 0.38 20.37
C VAL A 265 13.31 -0.78 21.31
N ALA A 266 14.07 -1.77 20.86
CA ALA A 266 14.49 -2.89 21.70
C ALA A 266 15.41 -2.45 22.84
N VAL A 267 16.38 -1.57 22.56
CA VAL A 267 17.33 -1.05 23.56
C VAL A 267 16.61 -0.18 24.59
N VAL A 268 15.84 0.81 24.13
CA VAL A 268 15.12 1.73 25.03
C VAL A 268 13.99 1.01 25.77
N GLY A 269 13.26 0.13 25.09
CA GLY A 269 12.22 -0.70 25.70
C GLY A 269 12.78 -1.65 26.75
N GLY A 270 13.92 -2.30 26.47
CA GLY A 270 14.62 -3.13 27.44
C GLY A 270 15.02 -2.35 28.70
N TYR A 271 15.57 -1.14 28.52
CA TYR A 271 15.92 -0.26 29.63
C TYR A 271 14.70 0.12 30.48
N LEU A 272 13.59 0.55 29.84
CA LEU A 272 12.35 0.89 30.52
C LEU A 272 11.69 -0.31 31.21
N SER A 273 11.83 -1.51 30.64
CA SER A 273 11.34 -2.74 31.25
C SER A 273 12.12 -3.13 32.49
N ILE A 274 13.46 -2.95 32.50
CA ILE A 274 14.28 -3.16 33.69
C ILE A 274 13.90 -2.17 34.81
N GLN A 275 13.52 -0.95 34.45
CA GLN A 275 13.01 0.05 35.41
C GLN A 275 11.57 -0.23 35.87
N GLY A 276 10.89 -1.25 35.34
CA GLY A 276 9.51 -1.57 35.67
C GLY A 276 8.46 -0.61 35.09
N THR A 277 8.86 0.29 34.17
CA THR A 277 7.94 1.28 33.57
C THR A 277 7.02 0.66 32.53
N ILE A 278 7.49 -0.34 31.77
CA ILE A 278 6.75 -1.10 30.78
C ILE A 278 6.99 -2.59 30.96
N ARG A 279 6.07 -3.43 30.45
CA ARG A 279 6.23 -4.88 30.47
C ARG A 279 7.03 -5.38 29.27
N VAL A 280 7.64 -6.57 29.38
CA VAL A 280 8.42 -7.19 28.30
C VAL A 280 7.59 -7.32 27.01
N GLY A 281 6.33 -7.73 27.12
CA GLY A 281 5.43 -7.85 25.97
C GLY A 281 5.04 -6.51 25.32
N ASP A 282 5.14 -5.40 26.07
CA ASP A 282 4.93 -4.06 25.48
C ASP A 282 6.03 -3.72 24.47
N ILE A 283 7.27 -4.21 24.68
CA ILE A 283 8.36 -4.06 23.71
C ILE A 283 8.00 -4.77 22.40
N GLN A 284 7.51 -6.01 22.49
CA GLN A 284 7.07 -6.77 21.31
C GLN A 284 5.92 -6.09 20.57
N SER A 285 4.90 -5.61 21.30
CA SER A 285 3.80 -4.85 20.71
C SER A 285 4.30 -3.61 19.99
N PHE A 286 5.22 -2.89 20.61
CA PHE A 286 5.77 -1.65 20.07
C PHE A 286 6.57 -1.89 18.79
N ILE A 287 7.38 -2.95 18.74
CA ILE A 287 8.12 -3.36 17.54
C ILE A 287 7.16 -3.62 16.37
N GLN A 288 6.04 -4.31 16.62
CA GLN A 288 5.04 -4.57 15.58
C GLN A 288 4.36 -3.26 15.14
N TYR A 289 4.05 -2.35 16.07
CA TYR A 289 3.49 -1.06 15.73
C TYR A 289 4.43 -0.20 14.88
N VAL A 290 5.72 -0.15 15.19
CA VAL A 290 6.71 0.58 14.37
C VAL A 290 6.74 0.03 12.94
N ARG A 291 6.72 -1.29 12.76
CA ARG A 291 6.67 -1.92 11.42
C ARG A 291 5.39 -1.56 10.68
N GLN A 292 4.24 -1.66 11.32
CA GLN A 292 2.95 -1.33 10.71
C GLN A 292 2.80 0.18 10.43
N PHE A 293 3.45 1.03 11.21
CA PHE A 293 3.44 2.47 11.02
C PHE A 293 4.27 2.93 9.83
N THR A 294 5.39 2.25 9.56
CA THR A 294 6.27 2.56 8.42
C THR A 294 5.78 1.97 7.09
N GLN A 295 4.96 0.92 7.13
CA GLN A 295 4.49 0.21 5.94
C GLN A 295 3.68 1.10 4.96
N PRO A 296 2.67 1.90 5.39
CA PRO A 296 1.92 2.78 4.49
C PRO A 296 2.80 3.81 3.79
N ILE A 297 3.85 4.29 4.47
CA ILE A 297 4.79 5.28 3.91
C ILE A 297 5.59 4.66 2.76
N GLY A 298 6.08 3.44 2.95
CA GLY A 298 6.75 2.68 1.89
C GLY A 298 5.86 2.42 0.67
N GLN A 299 4.59 2.10 0.88
CA GLN A 299 3.62 1.89 -0.19
C GLN A 299 3.32 3.18 -0.96
N MET A 300 3.15 4.32 -0.28
CA MET A 300 2.97 5.63 -0.94
C MET A 300 4.18 6.02 -1.78
N ALA A 301 5.38 5.71 -1.31
CA ALA A 301 6.61 6.00 -2.05
C ALA A 301 6.76 5.16 -3.34
N GLN A 302 6.16 3.97 -3.40
CA GLN A 302 6.18 3.11 -4.61
C GLN A 302 5.19 3.57 -5.69
N VAL A 303 4.15 4.33 -5.32
CA VAL A 303 3.12 4.82 -6.24
C VAL A 303 3.49 6.18 -6.86
N SER A 304 4.46 6.90 -6.29
CA SER A 304 4.95 8.21 -6.75
C SER A 304 5.97 8.08 -7.85
#